data_add861e008044c0d4ff975bd2b222176
#
_entry.id   add861e008044c0d4ff975bd2b222176
#
_cell.length_a   1.000
_cell.length_b   1.000
_cell.length_c   1.000
_cell.angle_alpha   90.00
_cell.angle_beta   90.00
_cell.angle_gamma   90.00
#
_symmetry.space_group_name_H-M   'P 1'
#
loop_
_entity.id
_entity.type
_entity.pdbx_description
1 polymer ?
#
loop_
_entity_poly.entity_id
_entity_poly.type
_entity_poly.pdbx_seq_one_letter_code
_entity_poly.pdbx_strand_id
1 'polypeptide(L)'
;MNVLILAAGYATRLYPLTLNKAKPLLVVGGKPIIEWLVDNLSGIPDLETIYVVTNDKFAADFQSWSQSYQKRHPEFRFKIINDGSKSDDDKLGAIGDINFVVTNESLFQTSLLIAAGDNLFTTPLAEFVANARNSEVTVAVFDVGDTEAITKYGNVTVDAEGIITRFEEKPKKPQGTLAAIALYYYSPAVLSLLRTYLAAGNNADQPGRFVQWLYTRKPVKTFQIKGRWLDIGSKETLENADRILASPC
;
A
#
# COMPACT_ATOMS: atom_id res chain seq x y z
N MET A 1 9.76 -1.01 -14.24
CA MET A 1 9.42 -1.11 -12.78
C MET A 1 8.01 -1.63 -12.63
N ASN A 2 7.77 -2.53 -11.66
CA ASN A 2 6.45 -3.08 -11.39
C ASN A 2 5.80 -2.41 -10.17
N VAL A 3 4.46 -2.48 -10.11
CA VAL A 3 3.65 -2.03 -8.95
C VAL A 3 2.91 -3.23 -8.38
N LEU A 4 2.82 -3.33 -7.06
CA LEU A 4 1.99 -4.30 -6.36
C LEU A 4 0.98 -3.57 -5.48
N ILE A 5 -0.30 -3.77 -5.76
CA ILE A 5 -1.41 -3.25 -4.96
C ILE A 5 -1.91 -4.38 -4.05
N LEU A 6 -1.87 -4.14 -2.74
CA LEU A 6 -2.35 -5.07 -1.72
C LEU A 6 -3.87 -4.90 -1.55
N ALA A 7 -4.64 -5.91 -1.91
CA ALA A 7 -6.10 -5.88 -1.91
C ALA A 7 -6.74 -7.20 -1.40
N ALA A 8 -5.99 -8.04 -0.66
CA ALA A 8 -6.47 -9.34 -0.19
C ALA A 8 -7.23 -9.28 1.15
N GLY A 9 -7.31 -8.12 1.78
CA GLY A 9 -8.00 -7.94 3.07
C GLY A 9 -9.52 -8.06 2.96
N TYR A 10 -10.16 -8.69 3.96
CA TYR A 10 -11.61 -8.89 4.04
C TYR A 10 -12.39 -7.66 4.52
N ALA A 11 -11.72 -6.66 5.10
CA ALA A 11 -12.29 -5.38 5.54
C ALA A 11 -13.57 -5.52 6.40
N THR A 12 -13.58 -6.45 7.34
CA THR A 12 -14.74 -6.81 8.19
C THR A 12 -15.30 -5.63 8.99
N ARG A 13 -14.48 -4.62 9.30
CA ARG A 13 -14.92 -3.39 10.00
C ARG A 13 -15.90 -2.54 9.18
N LEU A 14 -15.96 -2.75 7.87
CA LEU A 14 -16.83 -2.03 6.93
C LEU A 14 -18.12 -2.79 6.60
N TYR A 15 -18.37 -3.94 7.24
CA TYR A 15 -19.62 -4.66 7.02
C TYR A 15 -20.83 -3.76 7.34
N PRO A 16 -21.93 -3.86 6.54
CA PRO A 16 -22.16 -4.80 5.44
C PRO A 16 -21.59 -4.36 4.09
N LEU A 17 -20.97 -3.17 3.92
CA LEU A 17 -20.51 -2.62 2.63
C LEU A 17 -19.51 -3.54 1.91
N THR A 18 -18.66 -4.21 2.68
CA THR A 18 -17.62 -5.11 2.17
C THR A 18 -18.01 -6.59 2.23
N LEU A 19 -19.27 -6.88 2.54
CA LEU A 19 -19.72 -8.27 2.59
C LEU A 19 -19.64 -8.95 1.22
N ASN A 20 -20.00 -8.22 0.16
CA ASN A 20 -20.04 -8.73 -1.21
C ASN A 20 -19.23 -7.86 -2.19
N LYS A 21 -18.39 -6.97 -1.70
CA LYS A 21 -17.54 -6.10 -2.52
C LYS A 21 -16.21 -5.83 -1.83
N ALA A 22 -15.12 -6.00 -2.55
CA ALA A 22 -13.80 -5.67 -2.02
C ALA A 22 -13.69 -4.19 -1.66
N LYS A 23 -13.05 -3.85 -0.53
CA LYS A 23 -12.91 -2.46 -0.09
C LYS A 23 -12.30 -1.54 -1.16
N PRO A 24 -11.21 -1.92 -1.88
CA PRO A 24 -10.65 -1.06 -2.92
C PRO A 24 -11.59 -0.79 -4.10
N LEU A 25 -12.64 -1.59 -4.27
CA LEU A 25 -13.66 -1.41 -5.31
C LEU A 25 -14.89 -0.61 -4.85
N LEU A 26 -14.95 -0.20 -3.57
CA LEU A 26 -15.98 0.75 -3.10
C LEU A 26 -15.80 2.10 -3.79
N VAL A 27 -16.93 2.76 -4.10
CA VAL A 27 -16.92 4.06 -4.77
C VAL A 27 -16.76 5.18 -3.75
N VAL A 28 -15.84 6.09 -4.03
CA VAL A 28 -15.59 7.31 -3.27
C VAL A 28 -15.26 8.43 -4.26
N GLY A 29 -15.90 9.57 -4.14
CA GLY A 29 -15.68 10.68 -5.08
C GLY A 29 -15.99 10.31 -6.53
N GLY A 30 -17.01 9.47 -6.76
CA GLY A 30 -17.48 9.08 -8.08
C GLY A 30 -16.73 7.94 -8.79
N LYS A 31 -15.66 7.37 -8.20
CA LYS A 31 -14.91 6.24 -8.77
C LYS A 31 -14.41 5.27 -7.68
N PRO A 32 -14.07 4.01 -8.02
CA PRO A 32 -13.48 3.07 -7.09
C PRO A 32 -12.24 3.61 -6.38
N ILE A 33 -12.05 3.27 -5.10
CA ILE A 33 -10.88 3.70 -4.30
C ILE A 33 -9.58 3.37 -5.02
N ILE A 34 -9.45 2.16 -5.56
CA ILE A 34 -8.24 1.73 -6.28
C ILE A 34 -7.93 2.59 -7.52
N GLU A 35 -8.94 3.18 -8.18
CA GLU A 35 -8.72 4.04 -9.34
C GLU A 35 -8.04 5.35 -8.95
N TRP A 36 -8.27 5.89 -7.74
CA TRP A 36 -7.52 7.04 -7.22
C TRP A 36 -6.02 6.75 -7.09
N LEU A 37 -5.68 5.54 -6.67
CA LEU A 37 -4.27 5.12 -6.60
C LEU A 37 -3.68 4.95 -8.00
N VAL A 38 -4.38 4.20 -8.89
CA VAL A 38 -3.87 3.88 -10.23
C VAL A 38 -3.72 5.12 -11.10
N ASP A 39 -4.67 6.09 -11.05
CA ASP A 39 -4.57 7.35 -11.78
C ASP A 39 -3.31 8.14 -11.37
N ASN A 40 -2.91 8.09 -10.09
CA ASN A 40 -1.71 8.74 -9.59
C ASN A 40 -0.40 8.00 -9.93
N LEU A 41 -0.45 6.82 -10.55
CA LEU A 41 0.69 6.14 -11.14
C LEU A 41 1.01 6.67 -12.55
N SER A 42 0.11 7.44 -13.15
CA SER A 42 0.33 8.09 -14.43
C SER A 42 1.58 8.98 -14.39
N GLY A 43 2.38 8.95 -15.45
CA GLY A 43 3.64 9.71 -15.51
C GLY A 43 4.83 9.05 -14.80
N ILE A 44 4.68 7.87 -14.20
CA ILE A 44 5.83 7.08 -13.74
C ILE A 44 6.51 6.47 -14.96
N PRO A 45 7.78 6.82 -15.24
CA PRO A 45 8.49 6.25 -16.38
C PRO A 45 8.76 4.76 -16.18
N ASP A 46 8.73 4.01 -17.29
CA ASP A 46 9.04 2.56 -17.31
C ASP A 46 8.14 1.71 -16.41
N LEU A 47 6.88 2.12 -16.22
CA LEU A 47 5.88 1.32 -15.55
C LEU A 47 5.50 0.13 -16.44
N GLU A 48 5.74 -1.10 -15.95
CA GLU A 48 5.53 -2.33 -16.72
C GLU A 48 4.17 -2.95 -16.42
N THR A 49 4.03 -3.52 -15.22
CA THR A 49 2.83 -4.24 -14.81
C THR A 49 2.37 -3.81 -13.43
N ILE A 50 1.07 -3.62 -13.27
CA ILE A 50 0.39 -3.42 -12.01
C ILE A 50 -0.20 -4.77 -11.58
N TYR A 51 0.44 -5.39 -10.59
CA TYR A 51 -0.08 -6.57 -9.92
C TYR A 51 -1.08 -6.14 -8.85
N VAL A 52 -2.22 -6.82 -8.80
CA VAL A 52 -3.20 -6.64 -7.71
C VAL A 52 -3.37 -7.98 -7.03
N VAL A 53 -2.86 -8.11 -5.81
CA VAL A 53 -3.07 -9.33 -5.02
C VAL A 53 -4.39 -9.22 -4.26
N THR A 54 -5.21 -10.26 -4.38
CA THR A 54 -6.52 -10.34 -3.75
C THR A 54 -6.81 -11.76 -3.31
N ASN A 55 -7.84 -11.93 -2.47
CA ASN A 55 -8.30 -13.22 -1.99
C ASN A 55 -9.25 -13.91 -3.01
N ASP A 56 -9.54 -15.20 -2.77
CA ASP A 56 -10.38 -16.02 -3.65
C ASP A 56 -11.80 -15.45 -3.84
N LYS A 57 -12.34 -14.83 -2.80
CA LYS A 57 -13.71 -14.26 -2.82
C LYS A 57 -13.88 -13.14 -3.83
N PHE A 58 -12.86 -12.29 -4.02
CA PHE A 58 -12.97 -11.07 -4.82
C PHE A 58 -12.12 -11.10 -6.11
N ALA A 59 -11.45 -12.21 -6.41
CA ALA A 59 -10.60 -12.32 -7.58
C ALA A 59 -11.33 -12.02 -8.90
N ALA A 60 -12.56 -12.53 -9.05
CA ALA A 60 -13.39 -12.29 -10.24
C ALA A 60 -13.80 -10.81 -10.38
N ASP A 61 -14.08 -10.12 -9.26
CA ASP A 61 -14.46 -8.71 -9.27
C ASP A 61 -13.29 -7.83 -9.72
N PHE A 62 -12.08 -8.10 -9.20
CA PHE A 62 -10.87 -7.40 -9.63
C PHE A 62 -10.52 -7.69 -11.09
N GLN A 63 -10.72 -8.92 -11.56
CA GLN A 63 -10.52 -9.26 -12.97
C GLN A 63 -11.46 -8.45 -13.87
N SER A 64 -12.73 -8.37 -13.51
CA SER A 64 -13.75 -7.60 -14.27
C SER A 64 -13.44 -6.10 -14.24
N TRP A 65 -13.06 -5.57 -13.07
CA TRP A 65 -12.65 -4.18 -12.91
C TRP A 65 -11.43 -3.86 -13.78
N SER A 66 -10.36 -4.65 -13.68
CA SER A 66 -9.11 -4.40 -14.41
C SER A 66 -9.30 -4.41 -15.91
N GLN A 67 -10.11 -5.32 -16.45
CA GLN A 67 -10.45 -5.36 -17.88
C GLN A 67 -11.23 -4.12 -18.32
N SER A 68 -12.19 -3.66 -17.50
CA SER A 68 -12.97 -2.46 -17.77
C SER A 68 -12.11 -1.19 -17.69
N TYR A 69 -11.23 -1.10 -16.69
CA TYR A 69 -10.33 0.02 -16.50
C TYR A 69 -9.30 0.11 -17.64
N GLN A 70 -8.68 -1.01 -18.00
CA GLN A 70 -7.67 -1.09 -19.07
C GLN A 70 -8.22 -0.72 -20.45
N LYS A 71 -9.51 -0.96 -20.73
CA LYS A 71 -10.14 -0.49 -21.98
C LYS A 71 -10.17 1.03 -22.07
N ARG A 72 -10.30 1.75 -20.94
CA ARG A 72 -10.30 3.21 -20.86
C ARG A 72 -8.87 3.78 -20.78
N HIS A 73 -7.93 3.00 -20.25
CA HIS A 73 -6.55 3.36 -19.95
C HIS A 73 -5.58 2.28 -20.48
N PRO A 74 -5.38 2.22 -21.82
CA PRO A 74 -4.61 1.15 -22.46
C PRO A 74 -3.11 1.20 -22.15
N GLU A 75 -2.61 2.30 -21.57
CA GLU A 75 -1.25 2.46 -21.08
C GLU A 75 -0.93 1.57 -19.88
N PHE A 76 -1.93 1.17 -19.08
CA PHE A 76 -1.74 0.32 -17.92
C PHE A 76 -1.92 -1.16 -18.26
N ARG A 77 -1.05 -2.00 -17.70
CA ARG A 77 -1.15 -3.46 -17.77
C ARG A 77 -1.41 -4.01 -16.38
N PHE A 78 -2.48 -4.79 -16.22
CA PHE A 78 -2.85 -5.41 -14.96
C PHE A 78 -2.63 -6.91 -14.97
N LYS A 79 -2.22 -7.45 -13.82
CA LYS A 79 -2.27 -8.88 -13.52
C LYS A 79 -2.89 -9.07 -12.14
N ILE A 80 -4.06 -9.72 -12.11
CA ILE A 80 -4.75 -10.05 -10.86
C ILE A 80 -4.22 -11.37 -10.33
N ILE A 81 -3.78 -11.36 -9.08
CA ILE A 81 -3.20 -12.53 -8.40
C ILE A 81 -4.13 -12.92 -7.25
N ASN A 82 -4.72 -14.11 -7.36
CA ASN A 82 -5.47 -14.71 -6.27
C ASN A 82 -4.49 -15.40 -5.31
N ASP A 83 -4.46 -14.99 -4.04
CA ASP A 83 -3.60 -15.58 -3.00
C ASP A 83 -4.12 -16.94 -2.51
N GLY A 84 -5.35 -17.30 -2.89
CA GLY A 84 -6.03 -18.55 -2.55
C GLY A 84 -6.70 -18.54 -1.18
N SER A 85 -6.58 -17.47 -0.38
CA SER A 85 -7.24 -17.37 0.91
C SER A 85 -8.76 -17.23 0.76
N LYS A 86 -9.53 -17.93 1.61
CA LYS A 86 -11.00 -18.01 1.54
C LYS A 86 -11.69 -17.32 2.70
N SER A 87 -10.94 -16.98 3.74
CA SER A 87 -11.44 -16.32 4.95
C SER A 87 -10.37 -15.42 5.58
N ASP A 88 -10.74 -14.62 6.57
CA ASP A 88 -9.77 -13.79 7.32
C ASP A 88 -8.82 -14.65 8.17
N ASP A 89 -9.18 -15.90 8.44
CA ASP A 89 -8.38 -16.82 9.28
C ASP A 89 -7.23 -17.50 8.51
N ASP A 90 -7.38 -17.68 7.19
CA ASP A 90 -6.37 -18.33 6.34
C ASP A 90 -5.58 -17.35 5.45
N LYS A 91 -5.77 -16.03 5.65
CA LYS A 91 -5.06 -14.99 4.91
C LYS A 91 -3.54 -15.09 5.09
N LEU A 92 -2.80 -14.80 4.03
CA LEU A 92 -1.33 -14.77 4.07
C LEU A 92 -0.79 -13.56 4.85
N GLY A 93 -1.60 -12.50 4.96
CA GLY A 93 -1.19 -11.19 5.47
C GLY A 93 -0.39 -10.38 4.46
N ALA A 94 -0.32 -9.06 4.65
CA ALA A 94 0.24 -8.16 3.65
C ALA A 94 1.70 -8.50 3.24
N ILE A 95 2.56 -8.89 4.19
CA ILE A 95 3.95 -9.27 3.89
C ILE A 95 3.98 -10.67 3.25
N GLY A 96 3.08 -11.56 3.66
CA GLY A 96 2.87 -12.85 3.01
C GLY A 96 2.45 -12.69 1.55
N ASP A 97 1.50 -11.80 1.27
CA ASP A 97 1.03 -11.47 -0.08
C ASP A 97 2.14 -10.90 -0.95
N ILE A 98 2.95 -9.97 -0.40
CA ILE A 98 4.12 -9.45 -1.13
C ILE A 98 5.07 -10.59 -1.51
N ASN A 99 5.44 -11.44 -0.55
CA ASN A 99 6.33 -12.57 -0.82
C ASN A 99 5.72 -13.59 -1.79
N PHE A 100 4.42 -13.84 -1.70
CA PHE A 100 3.69 -14.72 -2.60
C PHE A 100 3.78 -14.24 -4.05
N VAL A 101 3.46 -12.96 -4.29
CA VAL A 101 3.52 -12.36 -5.64
C VAL A 101 4.95 -12.31 -6.14
N VAL A 102 5.90 -11.82 -5.35
CA VAL A 102 7.32 -11.72 -5.74
C VAL A 102 7.89 -13.09 -6.12
N THR A 103 7.46 -14.14 -5.43
CA THR A 103 7.91 -15.52 -5.70
C THR A 103 7.28 -16.08 -6.97
N ASN A 104 5.96 -16.01 -7.10
CA ASN A 104 5.22 -16.63 -8.20
C ASN A 104 5.45 -15.91 -9.53
N GLU A 105 5.66 -14.58 -9.48
CA GLU A 105 5.91 -13.75 -10.65
C GLU A 105 7.40 -13.54 -10.93
N SER A 106 8.29 -14.15 -10.15
CA SER A 106 9.76 -14.08 -10.28
C SER A 106 10.30 -12.63 -10.24
N LEU A 107 9.75 -11.78 -9.35
CA LEU A 107 10.06 -10.35 -9.29
C LEU A 107 11.29 -9.99 -8.46
N PHE A 108 12.06 -10.96 -7.96
CA PHE A 108 13.23 -10.71 -7.10
C PHE A 108 14.35 -9.88 -7.76
N GLN A 109 14.35 -9.76 -9.08
CA GLN A 109 15.37 -9.02 -9.82
C GLN A 109 14.90 -7.61 -10.27
N THR A 110 13.67 -7.22 -9.93
CA THR A 110 13.09 -5.92 -10.30
C THR A 110 12.72 -5.13 -9.06
N SER A 111 12.84 -3.79 -9.14
CA SER A 111 12.31 -2.94 -8.07
C SER A 111 10.79 -2.94 -8.09
N LEU A 112 10.18 -2.86 -6.90
CA LEU A 112 8.75 -2.95 -6.72
C LEU A 112 8.24 -1.73 -5.93
N LEU A 113 7.24 -1.05 -6.50
CA LEU A 113 6.39 -0.10 -5.77
C LEU A 113 5.24 -0.89 -5.15
N ILE A 114 5.06 -0.80 -3.85
CA ILE A 114 4.01 -1.51 -3.11
C ILE A 114 3.08 -0.49 -2.49
N ALA A 115 1.78 -0.63 -2.72
CA ALA A 115 0.77 0.24 -2.16
C ALA A 115 -0.42 -0.55 -1.59
N ALA A 116 -0.99 -0.10 -0.49
CA ALA A 116 -2.26 -0.63 -0.02
C ALA A 116 -3.41 -0.11 -0.89
N GLY A 117 -4.28 -1.00 -1.34
CA GLY A 117 -5.38 -0.69 -2.27
C GLY A 117 -6.52 0.16 -1.67
N ASP A 118 -6.46 0.43 -0.38
CA ASP A 118 -7.39 1.28 0.37
C ASP A 118 -6.85 2.68 0.66
N ASN A 119 -5.63 2.98 0.19
CA ASN A 119 -5.00 4.28 0.32
C ASN A 119 -5.30 5.16 -0.90
N LEU A 120 -5.75 6.35 -0.65
CA LEU A 120 -6.12 7.34 -1.65
C LEU A 120 -5.17 8.52 -1.56
N PHE A 121 -4.59 8.89 -2.70
CA PHE A 121 -3.71 10.03 -2.85
C PHE A 121 -4.35 11.07 -3.77
N THR A 122 -4.11 12.35 -3.51
CA THR A 122 -4.59 13.45 -4.39
C THR A 122 -3.49 14.03 -5.27
N THR A 123 -2.27 13.51 -5.17
CA THR A 123 -1.10 13.97 -5.94
C THR A 123 -0.43 12.81 -6.67
N PRO A 124 0.13 13.05 -7.87
CA PRO A 124 0.88 12.04 -8.62
C PRO A 124 2.04 11.47 -7.81
N LEU A 125 2.26 10.16 -7.95
CA LEU A 125 3.31 9.43 -7.22
C LEU A 125 4.66 9.40 -7.98
N ALA A 126 4.76 10.05 -9.13
CA ALA A 126 5.98 10.08 -9.93
C ALA A 126 7.16 10.72 -9.17
N GLU A 127 6.93 11.78 -8.38
CA GLU A 127 7.96 12.43 -7.56
C GLU A 127 8.49 11.47 -6.47
N PHE A 128 7.59 10.73 -5.81
CA PHE A 128 7.95 9.69 -4.85
C PHE A 128 8.86 8.65 -5.50
N VAL A 129 8.46 8.10 -6.65
CA VAL A 129 9.20 7.06 -7.35
C VAL A 129 10.57 7.56 -7.83
N ALA A 130 10.63 8.78 -8.39
CA ALA A 130 11.89 9.38 -8.83
C ALA A 130 12.89 9.54 -7.68
N ASN A 131 12.44 9.94 -6.50
CA ASN A 131 13.27 10.02 -5.30
C ASN A 131 13.68 8.62 -4.79
N ALA A 132 12.73 7.69 -4.75
CA ALA A 132 12.90 6.36 -4.20
C ALA A 132 13.91 5.50 -4.96
N ARG A 133 14.04 5.68 -6.28
CA ARG A 133 15.02 4.96 -7.13
C ARG A 133 16.48 5.17 -6.72
N ASN A 134 16.76 6.20 -5.91
CA ASN A 134 18.10 6.49 -5.40
C ASN A 134 18.43 5.78 -4.07
N SER A 135 17.57 4.86 -3.63
CA SER A 135 17.74 4.13 -2.37
C SER A 135 17.32 2.66 -2.52
N GLU A 136 17.77 1.80 -1.60
CA GLU A 136 17.33 0.40 -1.58
C GLU A 136 15.89 0.28 -1.07
N VAL A 137 15.50 1.14 -0.13
CA VAL A 137 14.16 1.18 0.45
C VAL A 137 13.75 2.61 0.76
N THR A 138 12.55 2.97 0.32
CA THR A 138 11.92 4.24 0.67
C THR A 138 10.49 3.98 1.15
N VAL A 139 10.11 4.63 2.23
CA VAL A 139 8.78 4.60 2.82
C VAL A 139 8.14 5.97 2.67
N ALA A 140 6.93 6.01 2.13
CA ALA A 140 6.17 7.24 2.13
C ALA A 140 5.68 7.57 3.55
N VAL A 141 5.80 8.83 3.94
CA VAL A 141 5.35 9.33 5.23
C VAL A 141 4.41 10.51 5.04
N PHE A 142 3.51 10.69 6.01
CA PHE A 142 2.56 11.79 6.05
C PHE A 142 2.45 12.33 7.48
N ASP A 143 2.47 13.64 7.63
CA ASP A 143 2.23 14.27 8.93
C ASP A 143 0.71 14.38 9.14
N VAL A 144 0.18 13.57 10.06
CA VAL A 144 -1.25 13.56 10.37
C VAL A 144 -1.67 14.68 11.33
N GLY A 145 -0.69 15.41 11.91
CA GLY A 145 -0.94 16.54 12.81
C GLY A 145 -1.57 16.18 14.15
N ASP A 146 -1.84 14.89 14.41
CA ASP A 146 -2.53 14.39 15.60
C ASP A 146 -1.86 13.12 16.13
N THR A 147 -1.42 13.16 17.38
CA THR A 147 -0.76 12.03 18.04
C THR A 147 -1.71 10.87 18.34
N GLU A 148 -3.00 11.12 18.53
CA GLU A 148 -3.98 10.05 18.74
C GLU A 148 -4.21 9.26 17.44
N ALA A 149 -4.29 9.94 16.31
CA ALA A 149 -4.43 9.33 15.00
C ALA A 149 -3.28 8.38 14.66
N ILE A 150 -2.04 8.70 15.10
CA ILE A 150 -0.84 7.87 14.86
C ILE A 150 -0.97 6.46 15.42
N THR A 151 -1.76 6.24 16.45
CA THR A 151 -1.96 4.89 17.04
C THR A 151 -2.49 3.85 16.05
N LYS A 152 -3.00 4.30 14.90
CA LYS A 152 -3.53 3.46 13.81
C LYS A 152 -2.46 3.09 12.77
N TYR A 153 -1.31 3.78 12.76
CA TYR A 153 -0.27 3.72 11.72
C TYR A 153 1.10 3.37 12.29
N GLY A 154 2.08 3.21 11.41
CA GLY A 154 3.49 3.17 11.82
C GLY A 154 3.96 4.57 12.21
N ASN A 155 4.42 4.77 13.44
CA ASN A 155 5.01 6.02 13.86
C ASN A 155 6.49 6.08 13.53
N VAL A 156 6.94 7.18 12.93
CA VAL A 156 8.28 7.33 12.39
C VAL A 156 8.98 8.54 13.02
N THR A 157 10.24 8.35 13.39
CA THR A 157 11.19 9.44 13.66
C THR A 157 12.33 9.35 12.64
N VAL A 158 12.75 10.48 12.10
CA VAL A 158 13.80 10.56 11.08
C VAL A 158 14.92 11.50 11.53
N ASP A 159 16.11 11.33 10.95
CA ASP A 159 17.22 12.28 11.06
C ASP A 159 17.09 13.43 10.03
N ALA A 160 18.12 14.28 9.95
CA ALA A 160 18.17 15.42 9.05
C ALA A 160 18.22 15.00 7.55
N GLU A 161 18.69 13.81 7.26
CA GLU A 161 18.78 13.21 5.92
C GLU A 161 17.49 12.46 5.52
N GLY A 162 16.50 12.38 6.42
CA GLY A 162 15.25 11.67 6.21
C GLY A 162 15.36 10.15 6.34
N ILE A 163 16.39 9.66 7.05
CA ILE A 163 16.55 8.23 7.36
C ILE A 163 15.81 7.91 8.66
N ILE A 164 15.11 6.79 8.69
CA ILE A 164 14.37 6.33 9.86
C ILE A 164 15.36 6.00 11.00
N THR A 165 15.21 6.69 12.12
CA THR A 165 15.94 6.43 13.37
C THR A 165 15.09 5.65 14.37
N ARG A 166 13.77 5.76 14.26
CA ARG A 166 12.82 4.98 15.05
C ARG A 166 11.59 4.67 14.21
N PHE A 167 11.12 3.42 14.32
CA PHE A 167 9.86 2.96 13.75
C PHE A 167 9.10 2.09 14.75
N GLU A 168 7.83 2.37 14.97
CA GLU A 168 6.95 1.54 15.80
C GLU A 168 5.58 1.39 15.11
N GLU A 169 5.23 0.15 14.78
CA GLU A 169 3.93 -0.15 14.16
C GLU A 169 2.81 -0.10 15.19
N LYS A 170 1.82 0.78 14.98
CA LYS A 170 0.65 0.99 15.84
C LYS A 170 1.03 1.18 17.32
N PRO A 171 1.81 2.22 17.64
CA PRO A 171 2.30 2.43 19.00
C PRO A 171 1.17 2.77 19.97
N LYS A 172 1.30 2.31 21.20
CA LYS A 172 0.40 2.76 22.30
C LYS A 172 0.72 4.18 22.79
N LYS A 173 1.96 4.62 22.63
CA LYS A 173 2.47 5.95 23.03
C LYS A 173 3.31 6.51 21.89
N PRO A 174 2.67 7.12 20.88
CA PRO A 174 3.39 7.65 19.73
C PRO A 174 4.34 8.79 20.11
N GLN A 175 5.41 8.93 19.34
CA GLN A 175 6.36 10.04 19.46
C GLN A 175 6.28 10.89 18.18
N GLY A 176 5.51 11.98 18.24
CA GLY A 176 5.27 12.85 17.10
C GLY A 176 4.09 12.41 16.23
N THR A 177 3.91 13.08 15.10
CA THR A 177 2.73 13.00 14.23
C THR A 177 3.04 12.44 12.84
N LEU A 178 4.30 12.00 12.60
CA LEU A 178 4.72 11.48 11.31
C LEU A 178 4.33 9.99 11.19
N ALA A 179 3.42 9.71 10.27
CA ALA A 179 2.93 8.37 9.96
C ALA A 179 3.68 7.77 8.76
N ALA A 180 4.14 6.52 8.88
CA ALA A 180 4.43 5.70 7.72
C ALA A 180 3.10 5.26 7.10
N ILE A 181 2.91 5.60 5.85
CA ILE A 181 1.74 5.20 5.08
C ILE A 181 2.08 4.02 4.20
N ALA A 182 1.09 3.20 3.87
CA ALA A 182 1.33 1.93 3.16
C ALA A 182 1.63 2.16 1.67
N LEU A 183 2.73 2.87 1.40
CA LEU A 183 3.36 3.08 0.10
C LEU A 183 4.87 2.91 0.26
N TYR A 184 5.43 1.88 -0.36
CA TYR A 184 6.81 1.46 -0.19
C TYR A 184 7.49 1.25 -1.55
N TYR A 185 8.76 1.64 -1.65
CA TYR A 185 9.63 1.22 -2.75
C TYR A 185 10.67 0.26 -2.21
N TYR A 186 10.78 -0.92 -2.81
CA TYR A 186 11.76 -1.94 -2.47
C TYR A 186 12.61 -2.31 -3.68
N SER A 187 13.93 -2.23 -3.50
CA SER A 187 14.90 -2.74 -4.48
C SER A 187 14.96 -4.28 -4.46
N PRO A 188 15.56 -4.92 -5.47
CA PRO A 188 15.82 -6.37 -5.48
C PRO A 188 16.50 -6.88 -4.21
N ALA A 189 17.46 -6.13 -3.68
CA ALA A 189 18.18 -6.49 -2.46
C ALA A 189 17.25 -6.56 -1.23
N VAL A 190 16.25 -5.68 -1.16
CA VAL A 190 15.26 -5.66 -0.07
C VAL A 190 14.21 -6.75 -0.25
N LEU A 191 13.76 -6.99 -1.49
CA LEU A 191 12.77 -8.05 -1.77
C LEU A 191 13.28 -9.44 -1.37
N SER A 192 14.58 -9.72 -1.52
CA SER A 192 15.16 -10.99 -1.08
C SER A 192 15.12 -11.18 0.44
N LEU A 193 15.05 -10.10 1.24
CA LEU A 193 14.93 -10.17 2.69
C LEU A 193 13.55 -10.58 3.20
N LEU A 194 12.50 -10.52 2.36
CA LEU A 194 11.14 -10.97 2.72
C LEU A 194 11.14 -12.42 3.21
N ARG A 195 11.86 -13.30 2.51
CA ARG A 195 11.97 -14.72 2.90
C ARG A 195 12.67 -14.89 4.25
N THR A 196 13.73 -14.12 4.49
CA THR A 196 14.43 -14.13 5.78
C THR A 196 13.54 -13.66 6.91
N TYR A 197 12.76 -12.60 6.66
CA TYR A 197 11.79 -12.04 7.61
C TYR A 197 10.73 -13.08 8.00
N LEU A 198 10.10 -13.72 7.01
CA LEU A 198 9.03 -14.70 7.23
C LEU A 198 9.56 -16.00 7.83
N ALA A 199 10.72 -16.50 7.38
CA ALA A 199 11.34 -17.70 7.92
C ALA A 199 11.73 -17.58 9.40
N ALA A 200 11.98 -16.36 9.88
CA ALA A 200 12.23 -16.07 11.29
C ALA A 200 10.95 -16.03 12.15
N GLY A 201 9.77 -16.35 11.59
CA GLY A 201 8.48 -16.37 12.30
C GLY A 201 7.93 -14.99 12.63
N ASN A 202 8.37 -13.92 11.94
CA ASN A 202 7.87 -12.58 12.16
C ASN A 202 6.43 -12.42 11.62
N ASN A 203 5.71 -11.44 12.16
CA ASN A 203 4.31 -11.16 11.79
C ASN A 203 4.17 -10.76 10.33
N ALA A 204 3.36 -11.50 9.58
CA ALA A 204 3.13 -11.29 8.15
C ALA A 204 1.98 -10.31 7.83
N ASP A 205 1.14 -9.94 8.81
CA ASP A 205 -0.14 -9.27 8.58
C ASP A 205 0.00 -7.77 8.25
N GLN A 206 0.91 -7.07 8.91
CA GLN A 206 1.04 -5.61 8.80
C GLN A 206 2.31 -5.23 8.03
N PRO A 207 2.21 -4.53 6.88
CA PRO A 207 3.39 -4.25 6.06
C PRO A 207 4.44 -3.39 6.77
N GLY A 208 4.02 -2.50 7.68
CA GLY A 208 4.94 -1.69 8.51
C GLY A 208 5.83 -2.54 9.44
N ARG A 209 5.44 -3.77 9.79
CA ARG A 209 6.28 -4.68 10.56
C ARG A 209 7.57 -5.06 9.84
N PHE A 210 7.53 -5.18 8.53
CA PHE A 210 8.74 -5.41 7.74
C PHE A 210 9.64 -4.18 7.76
N VAL A 211 9.10 -2.97 7.65
CA VAL A 211 9.85 -1.73 7.80
C VAL A 211 10.48 -1.62 9.20
N GLN A 212 9.71 -1.94 10.26
CA GLN A 212 10.20 -1.98 11.64
C GLN A 212 11.36 -2.97 11.83
N TRP A 213 11.39 -4.05 11.08
CA TRP A 213 12.48 -5.01 11.08
C TRP A 213 13.67 -4.52 10.24
N LEU A 214 13.41 -3.85 9.11
CA LEU A 214 14.43 -3.37 8.17
C LEU A 214 15.28 -2.23 8.75
N TYR A 215 14.65 -1.21 9.39
CA TYR A 215 15.36 0.01 9.76
C TYR A 215 16.51 -0.22 10.75
N THR A 216 16.52 -1.32 11.49
CA THR A 216 17.62 -1.73 12.37
C THR A 216 18.75 -2.46 11.63
N ARG A 217 18.60 -2.73 10.34
CA ARG A 217 19.49 -3.55 9.50
C ARG A 217 20.03 -2.81 8.28
N LYS A 218 19.25 -1.87 7.78
CA LYS A 218 19.57 -1.06 6.60
C LYS A 218 19.04 0.36 6.78
N PRO A 219 19.67 1.37 6.20
CA PRO A 219 19.09 2.70 6.11
C PRO A 219 17.75 2.62 5.35
N VAL A 220 16.67 3.07 5.99
CA VAL A 220 15.35 3.20 5.39
C VAL A 220 15.08 4.68 5.17
N LYS A 221 14.99 5.10 3.92
CA LYS A 221 14.72 6.48 3.56
C LYS A 221 13.22 6.77 3.63
N THR A 222 12.89 8.01 3.97
CA THR A 222 11.51 8.48 3.92
C THR A 222 11.30 9.49 2.81
N PHE A 223 10.06 9.60 2.35
CA PHE A 223 9.61 10.65 1.46
C PHE A 223 8.26 11.17 1.96
N GLN A 224 8.18 12.45 2.28
CA GLN A 224 6.94 13.05 2.73
C GLN A 224 6.03 13.35 1.54
N ILE A 225 4.87 12.70 1.52
CA ILE A 225 3.85 12.91 0.49
C ILE A 225 3.24 14.30 0.65
N LYS A 226 3.15 15.01 -0.47
CA LYS A 226 2.46 16.30 -0.59
C LYS A 226 0.96 16.07 -0.88
N GLY A 227 0.15 17.10 -0.65
CA GLY A 227 -1.30 17.02 -0.88
C GLY A 227 -2.03 16.26 0.22
N ARG A 228 -3.06 15.50 -0.15
CA ARG A 228 -3.88 14.74 0.80
C ARG A 228 -3.63 13.25 0.65
N TRP A 229 -3.55 12.59 1.78
CA TRP A 229 -3.61 11.14 1.90
C TRP A 229 -4.83 10.78 2.73
N LEU A 230 -5.64 9.84 2.25
CA LEU A 230 -6.85 9.37 2.93
C LEU A 230 -6.77 7.84 3.05
N ASP A 231 -6.82 7.36 4.28
CA ASP A 231 -6.93 5.93 4.61
C ASP A 231 -8.39 5.57 4.86
N ILE A 232 -8.94 4.68 4.06
CA ILE A 232 -10.33 4.26 4.16
C ILE A 232 -10.41 3.05 5.09
N GLY A 233 -10.36 3.30 6.40
CA GLY A 233 -10.35 2.26 7.44
C GLY A 233 -11.72 1.97 8.08
N SER A 234 -12.71 2.87 7.92
CA SER A 234 -14.03 2.79 8.55
C SER A 234 -15.10 3.43 7.66
N LYS A 235 -16.38 3.23 8.01
CA LYS A 235 -17.50 3.90 7.35
C LYS A 235 -17.40 5.42 7.45
N GLU A 236 -16.99 5.92 8.60
CA GLU A 236 -16.78 7.36 8.84
C GLU A 236 -15.69 7.94 7.92
N THR A 237 -14.53 7.25 7.79
CA THR A 237 -13.46 7.70 6.88
C THR A 237 -13.86 7.60 5.42
N LEU A 238 -14.70 6.63 5.05
CA LEU A 238 -15.29 6.52 3.71
C LEU A 238 -16.18 7.73 3.38
N GLU A 239 -17.13 8.06 4.27
CA GLU A 239 -18.06 9.18 4.11
C GLU A 239 -17.33 10.53 4.13
N ASN A 240 -16.28 10.66 4.95
CA ASN A 240 -15.45 11.85 4.99
C ASN A 240 -14.64 12.04 3.70
N ALA A 241 -14.04 10.97 3.19
CA ALA A 241 -13.31 10.99 1.93
C ALA A 241 -14.23 11.40 0.77
N ASP A 242 -15.46 10.86 0.72
CA ASP A 242 -16.43 11.21 -0.31
C ASP A 242 -16.76 12.73 -0.28
N ARG A 243 -16.97 13.30 0.91
CA ARG A 243 -17.20 14.75 1.08
C ARG A 243 -16.00 15.61 0.65
N ILE A 244 -14.79 15.16 1.02
CA ILE A 244 -13.54 15.87 0.69
C ILE A 244 -13.32 15.91 -0.84
N LEU A 245 -13.61 14.81 -1.53
CA LEU A 245 -13.37 14.65 -2.95
C LEU A 245 -14.50 15.20 -3.84
N ALA A 246 -15.71 15.31 -3.30
CA ALA A 246 -16.84 15.94 -3.99
C ALA A 246 -16.75 17.47 -4.01
N SER A 247 -15.93 18.07 -3.12
CA SER A 247 -15.73 19.52 -3.09
C SER A 247 -14.68 19.89 -4.15
N PRO A 248 -14.99 20.77 -5.12
CA PRO A 248 -13.98 21.25 -6.05
C PRO A 248 -12.87 21.97 -5.29
N CYS A 249 -11.61 21.70 -5.67
CA CYS A 249 -10.43 22.45 -5.21
C CYS A 249 -10.47 23.89 -5.72
#